data_7172f7794a79a7acbd0a49da0287e72f
#
_entry.id   7172f7794a79a7acbd0a49da0287e72f
#
_cell.length_a   1.000
_cell.length_b   1.000
_cell.length_c   1.000
_cell.angle_alpha   90.00
_cell.angle_beta   90.00
_cell.angle_gamma   90.00
#
_symmetry.space_group_name_H-M   'P 1'
#
loop_
_entity.id
_entity.type
_entity.pdbx_description
1 polymer ?
#
loop_
_entity_poly.entity_id
_entity_poly.type
_entity_poly.pdbx_seq_one_letter_code
_entity_poly.pdbx_strand_id
1 'polypeptide(L)'
;MTIPSSPRTVADAPVAVIGAGLSGLSCAQALLQAGHAVHVFDKSRGPSGRMSTRRGEDPAGPWQCDHGVSCFTASTPEFRAELARWQKEGVAARWDARLARLEGAAWTAPATPQACFVGTPRMTSPAGWLAEGLRLAGDRALAQWQTTVQRLERHGDGWTLTSAEHGPHAVRYGTVLLAVPAPQAVPLLQAAAPAAVSVAAGARMRGSWAVMVRCTAPVDLPCDGAFIHGGPLRWIARDSSKPGRTAPAGTETWLLHASPEWSEAHIEDEPGSVAASLLAAFHALGGPAPAHVQATAHRWRYADTAPALTIGHWWNADHRVGMCGDWLHGGQVEGAWLSGRSLARAVAG
;
A
#
# COMPACT_ATOMS: atom_id res chain seq x y z
N MET A 1 20.47 1.28 45.20
CA MET A 1 19.42 2.31 45.26
C MET A 1 18.73 2.35 43.94
N THR A 2 17.59 1.69 43.83
CA THR A 2 16.73 1.69 42.60
C THR A 2 15.91 2.98 42.69
N ILE A 3 16.13 3.90 41.77
CA ILE A 3 15.32 5.11 41.60
C ILE A 3 13.94 4.63 41.19
N PRO A 4 12.85 4.93 41.93
CA PRO A 4 11.51 4.58 41.46
C PRO A 4 11.23 5.39 40.20
N SER A 5 10.96 4.71 39.09
CA SER A 5 10.48 5.33 37.87
C SER A 5 9.14 6.01 38.21
N SER A 6 9.08 7.32 38.04
CA SER A 6 7.82 8.07 38.16
C SER A 6 6.77 7.41 37.28
N PRO A 7 5.50 7.33 37.72
CA PRO A 7 4.44 6.78 36.88
C PRO A 7 4.39 7.61 35.58
N ARG A 8 4.58 6.93 34.42
CA ARG A 8 4.45 7.58 33.12
C ARG A 8 3.05 8.17 33.05
N THR A 9 2.96 9.44 32.75
CA THR A 9 1.68 10.07 32.42
C THR A 9 1.14 9.46 31.13
N VAL A 10 -0.16 9.53 30.89
CA VAL A 10 -0.76 9.04 29.64
C VAL A 10 -0.21 9.80 28.42
N ALA A 11 0.27 11.02 28.63
CA ALA A 11 0.98 11.79 27.62
C ALA A 11 2.31 11.12 27.20
N ASP A 12 2.97 10.40 28.12
CA ASP A 12 4.22 9.66 27.88
C ASP A 12 3.99 8.23 27.38
N ALA A 13 2.73 7.77 27.32
CA ALA A 13 2.39 6.43 26.83
C ALA A 13 2.60 6.37 25.29
N PRO A 14 3.04 5.23 24.74
CA PRO A 14 3.31 5.10 23.33
C PRO A 14 2.05 5.31 22.47
N VAL A 15 2.26 5.72 21.24
CA VAL A 15 1.24 5.80 20.19
C VAL A 15 1.15 4.46 19.48
N ALA A 16 -0.04 3.89 19.40
CA ALA A 16 -0.29 2.71 18.57
C ALA A 16 -0.68 3.14 17.14
N VAL A 17 0.00 2.61 16.14
CA VAL A 17 -0.33 2.78 14.72
C VAL A 17 -0.74 1.43 14.16
N ILE A 18 -1.97 1.31 13.66
CA ILE A 18 -2.54 0.07 13.13
C ILE A 18 -2.54 0.14 11.61
N GLY A 19 -1.71 -0.68 10.98
CA GLY A 19 -1.42 -0.71 9.56
C GLY A 19 -0.02 -0.18 9.23
N ALA A 20 0.80 -1.03 8.59
CA ALA A 20 2.15 -0.69 8.14
C ALA A 20 2.23 -0.51 6.61
N GLY A 21 1.16 0.00 6.02
CA GLY A 21 1.20 0.61 4.70
C GLY A 21 1.98 1.93 4.73
N LEU A 22 2.18 2.53 3.56
CA LEU A 22 2.97 3.76 3.45
C LEU A 22 2.45 4.88 4.36
N SER A 23 1.12 5.01 4.51
CA SER A 23 0.51 6.03 5.38
C SER A 23 0.86 5.82 6.86
N GLY A 24 0.73 4.58 7.37
CA GLY A 24 1.07 4.27 8.75
C GLY A 24 2.55 4.42 9.05
N LEU A 25 3.42 3.99 8.14
CA LEU A 25 4.87 4.12 8.30
C LEU A 25 5.33 5.58 8.25
N SER A 26 4.77 6.40 7.35
CA SER A 26 5.10 7.82 7.29
C SER A 26 4.61 8.57 8.54
N CYS A 27 3.43 8.20 9.07
CA CYS A 27 2.91 8.70 10.33
C CYS A 27 3.82 8.32 11.50
N ALA A 28 4.15 7.04 11.64
CA ALA A 28 5.00 6.52 12.71
C ALA A 28 6.39 7.18 12.72
N GLN A 29 6.99 7.34 11.54
CA GLN A 29 8.29 8.00 11.42
C GLN A 29 8.24 9.48 11.82
N ALA A 30 7.16 10.19 11.43
CA ALA A 30 6.97 11.59 11.82
C ALA A 30 6.77 11.76 13.32
N LEU A 31 6.02 10.87 13.96
CA LEU A 31 5.81 10.85 15.41
C LEU A 31 7.11 10.58 16.17
N LEU A 32 7.94 9.64 15.70
CA LEU A 32 9.27 9.39 16.28
C LEU A 32 10.17 10.62 16.19
N GLN A 33 10.14 11.34 15.06
CA GLN A 33 10.87 12.59 14.87
C GLN A 33 10.37 13.68 15.82
N ALA A 34 9.08 13.69 16.15
CA ALA A 34 8.48 14.58 17.13
C ALA A 34 8.70 14.13 18.60
N GLY A 35 9.44 13.03 18.84
CA GLY A 35 9.81 12.57 20.17
C GLY A 35 8.88 11.51 20.79
N HIS A 36 7.80 11.11 20.12
CA HIS A 36 6.88 10.09 20.63
C HIS A 36 7.47 8.68 20.54
N ALA A 37 7.12 7.81 21.49
CA ALA A 37 7.29 6.38 21.35
C ALA A 37 6.15 5.82 20.49
N VAL A 38 6.45 4.92 19.54
CA VAL A 38 5.47 4.43 18.56
C VAL A 38 5.53 2.91 18.43
N HIS A 39 4.38 2.25 18.51
CA HIS A 39 4.22 0.83 18.23
C HIS A 39 3.35 0.65 16.98
N VAL A 40 3.89 -0.02 15.97
CA VAL A 40 3.21 -0.28 14.70
C VAL A 40 2.79 -1.74 14.63
N PHE A 41 1.52 -1.99 14.27
CA PHE A 41 0.95 -3.33 14.13
C PHE A 41 0.44 -3.56 12.72
N ASP A 42 0.78 -4.70 12.12
CA ASP A 42 0.24 -5.10 10.82
C ASP A 42 -0.06 -6.60 10.76
N LYS A 43 -1.19 -6.94 10.16
CA LYS A 43 -1.61 -8.33 9.94
C LYS A 43 -0.73 -9.10 8.95
N SER A 44 0.00 -8.39 8.09
CA SER A 44 0.86 -8.97 7.07
C SER A 44 2.19 -9.43 7.66
N ARG A 45 2.93 -10.25 6.90
CA ARG A 45 4.28 -10.73 7.26
C ARG A 45 5.36 -9.65 7.20
N GLY A 46 5.02 -8.44 6.79
CA GLY A 46 5.94 -7.32 6.67
C GLY A 46 5.25 -6.06 6.17
N PRO A 47 5.98 -4.94 6.14
CA PRO A 47 5.44 -3.64 5.74
C PRO A 47 5.13 -3.60 4.25
N SER A 48 4.35 -2.63 3.83
CA SER A 48 4.14 -2.07 2.50
C SER A 48 2.66 -1.95 2.07
N GLY A 49 1.76 -2.75 2.64
CA GLY A 49 0.35 -2.71 2.25
C GLY A 49 0.18 -2.91 0.73
N ARG A 50 -0.42 -1.93 0.04
CA ARG A 50 -0.66 -1.99 -1.40
C ARG A 50 0.58 -1.70 -2.28
N MET A 51 1.68 -1.24 -1.73
CA MET A 51 2.99 -1.21 -2.41
C MET A 51 3.67 -2.58 -2.33
N SER A 52 2.98 -3.63 -2.71
CA SER A 52 3.35 -5.01 -2.48
C SER A 52 3.97 -5.66 -3.73
N THR A 53 5.04 -6.43 -3.53
CA THR A 53 5.66 -7.28 -4.55
C THR A 53 5.41 -8.74 -4.21
N ARG A 54 4.76 -9.48 -5.12
CA ARG A 54 4.65 -10.94 -5.03
C ARG A 54 5.97 -11.57 -5.44
N ARG A 55 6.36 -12.61 -4.76
CA ARG A 55 7.54 -13.43 -5.07
C ARG A 55 7.14 -14.88 -5.12
N GLY A 56 7.77 -15.62 -5.98
CA GLY A 56 7.58 -17.06 -6.11
C GLY A 56 8.77 -17.69 -6.81
N GLU A 57 8.68 -18.98 -6.99
CA GLU A 57 9.64 -19.81 -7.71
C GLU A 57 8.86 -20.73 -8.65
N ASP A 58 9.41 -20.95 -9.82
CA ASP A 58 8.90 -21.90 -10.82
C ASP A 58 10.08 -22.62 -11.48
N PRO A 59 9.86 -23.57 -12.39
CA PRO A 59 10.95 -24.32 -13.06
C PRO A 59 11.98 -23.44 -13.79
N ALA A 60 11.61 -22.21 -14.19
CA ALA A 60 12.54 -21.25 -14.80
C ALA A 60 13.37 -20.49 -13.77
N GLY A 61 13.04 -20.58 -12.47
CA GLY A 61 13.72 -19.93 -11.37
C GLY A 61 12.86 -18.96 -10.58
N PRO A 62 13.49 -18.16 -9.70
CA PRO A 62 12.79 -17.19 -8.88
C PRO A 62 12.21 -16.05 -9.72
N TRP A 63 11.00 -15.62 -9.37
CA TRP A 63 10.32 -14.50 -10.01
C TRP A 63 9.73 -13.52 -9.00
N GLN A 64 9.47 -12.32 -9.46
CA GLN A 64 8.77 -11.29 -8.70
C GLN A 64 7.87 -10.45 -9.61
N CYS A 65 6.82 -9.86 -9.03
CA CYS A 65 5.95 -8.92 -9.71
C CYS A 65 5.30 -7.95 -8.71
N ASP A 66 5.27 -6.67 -9.02
CA ASP A 66 4.61 -5.64 -8.23
C ASP A 66 3.11 -5.66 -8.52
N HIS A 67 2.36 -6.45 -7.78
CA HIS A 67 0.95 -6.74 -8.06
C HIS A 67 -0.06 -5.77 -7.44
N GLY A 68 0.41 -4.83 -6.63
CA GLY A 68 -0.38 -3.71 -6.15
C GLY A 68 -0.09 -2.44 -6.95
N VAL A 69 0.55 -1.45 -6.35
CA VAL A 69 1.06 -0.27 -7.07
C VAL A 69 2.09 -0.71 -8.10
N SER A 70 1.85 -0.37 -9.37
CA SER A 70 2.77 -0.70 -10.46
C SER A 70 3.88 0.35 -10.62
N CYS A 71 3.52 1.62 -10.54
CA CYS A 71 4.44 2.76 -10.44
C CYS A 71 3.72 3.91 -9.76
N PHE A 72 4.44 4.97 -9.41
CA PHE A 72 3.86 6.16 -8.78
C PHE A 72 4.51 7.44 -9.30
N THR A 73 3.84 8.56 -9.07
CA THR A 73 4.28 9.91 -9.41
C THR A 73 4.55 10.72 -8.14
N ALA A 74 5.21 11.87 -8.26
CA ALA A 74 5.44 12.82 -7.18
C ALA A 74 5.13 14.24 -7.68
N SER A 75 4.12 14.88 -7.09
CA SER A 75 3.60 16.16 -7.53
C SER A 75 3.93 17.29 -6.56
N THR A 76 3.80 17.06 -5.25
CA THR A 76 4.06 18.08 -4.23
C THR A 76 5.54 18.23 -3.93
N PRO A 77 6.01 19.43 -3.56
CA PRO A 77 7.41 19.63 -3.15
C PRO A 77 7.81 18.74 -1.98
N GLU A 78 6.89 18.51 -1.04
CA GLU A 78 7.12 17.70 0.16
C GLU A 78 7.37 16.23 -0.19
N PHE A 79 6.55 15.64 -1.05
CA PHE A 79 6.74 14.26 -1.47
C PHE A 79 7.91 14.08 -2.43
N ARG A 80 8.20 15.10 -3.27
CA ARG A 80 9.42 15.10 -4.09
C ARG A 80 10.70 15.08 -3.24
N ALA A 81 10.73 15.80 -2.13
CA ALA A 81 11.85 15.76 -1.19
C ALA A 81 12.03 14.37 -0.58
N GLU A 82 10.94 13.71 -0.20
CA GLU A 82 11.00 12.34 0.32
C GLU A 82 11.42 11.35 -0.76
N LEU A 83 10.89 11.47 -1.98
CA LEU A 83 11.31 10.64 -3.11
C LEU A 83 12.81 10.81 -3.40
N ALA A 84 13.35 12.03 -3.34
CA ALA A 84 14.79 12.27 -3.50
C ALA A 84 15.61 11.56 -2.41
N ARG A 85 15.11 11.50 -1.18
CA ARG A 85 15.73 10.69 -0.11
C ARG A 85 15.70 9.21 -0.45
N TRP A 86 14.55 8.66 -0.89
CA TRP A 86 14.44 7.25 -1.30
C TRP A 86 15.38 6.90 -2.46
N GLN A 87 15.54 7.83 -3.42
CA GLN A 87 16.48 7.63 -4.53
C GLN A 87 17.94 7.64 -4.04
N LYS A 88 18.30 8.55 -3.14
CA LYS A 88 19.64 8.60 -2.53
C LYS A 88 19.98 7.33 -1.77
N GLU A 89 19.00 6.78 -1.04
CA GLU A 89 19.13 5.52 -0.30
C GLU A 89 19.02 4.26 -1.19
N GLY A 90 18.81 4.43 -2.50
CA GLY A 90 18.70 3.34 -3.45
C GLY A 90 17.41 2.51 -3.32
N VAL A 91 16.39 3.00 -2.59
CA VAL A 91 15.14 2.27 -2.37
C VAL A 91 14.02 2.68 -3.33
N ALA A 92 14.24 3.70 -4.16
CA ALA A 92 13.37 4.07 -5.28
C ALA A 92 14.19 4.51 -6.49
N ALA A 93 13.65 4.35 -7.68
CA ALA A 93 14.26 4.80 -8.92
C ALA A 93 13.20 5.27 -9.91
N ARG A 94 13.61 6.11 -10.85
CA ARG A 94 12.80 6.47 -12.02
C ARG A 94 12.70 5.26 -12.94
N TRP A 95 11.50 4.98 -13.41
CA TRP A 95 11.25 4.00 -14.45
C TRP A 95 11.07 4.70 -15.78
N ASP A 96 12.09 4.64 -16.62
CA ASP A 96 12.09 5.24 -17.96
C ASP A 96 11.37 4.34 -18.97
N ALA A 97 10.10 4.06 -18.67
CA ALA A 97 9.25 3.20 -19.46
C ALA A 97 8.76 3.84 -20.74
N ARG A 98 8.63 3.07 -21.81
CA ARG A 98 7.84 3.43 -22.98
C ARG A 98 6.37 3.32 -22.60
N LEU A 99 5.79 4.42 -22.16
CA LEU A 99 4.37 4.47 -21.77
C LEU A 99 3.48 4.70 -22.98
N ALA A 100 2.35 4.01 -23.02
CA ALA A 100 1.35 4.13 -24.07
C ALA A 100 -0.08 4.24 -23.51
N ARG A 101 -1.02 4.61 -24.38
CA ARG A 101 -2.46 4.47 -24.21
C ARG A 101 -3.01 3.67 -25.37
N LEU A 102 -3.95 2.82 -25.09
CA LEU A 102 -4.73 2.10 -26.12
C LEU A 102 -6.19 2.56 -26.06
N GLU A 103 -6.65 3.14 -27.17
CA GLU A 103 -8.04 3.56 -27.37
C GLU A 103 -8.57 2.88 -28.66
N GLY A 104 -9.51 1.95 -28.51
CA GLY A 104 -9.90 1.07 -29.62
C GLY A 104 -8.71 0.22 -30.10
N ALA A 105 -8.25 0.41 -31.33
CA ALA A 105 -7.09 -0.29 -31.89
C ALA A 105 -5.82 0.60 -31.98
N ALA A 106 -5.90 1.84 -31.52
CA ALA A 106 -4.82 2.82 -31.69
C ALA A 106 -3.90 2.92 -30.46
N TRP A 107 -2.64 2.59 -30.63
CA TRP A 107 -1.60 2.86 -29.65
C TRP A 107 -1.06 4.29 -29.80
N THR A 108 -1.13 5.07 -28.75
CA THR A 108 -0.68 6.48 -28.72
C THR A 108 0.19 6.73 -27.50
N ALA A 109 1.03 7.77 -27.57
CA ALA A 109 1.73 8.26 -26.39
C ALA A 109 0.74 8.92 -25.41
N PRO A 110 1.01 8.90 -24.08
CA PRO A 110 0.22 9.65 -23.12
C PRO A 110 0.20 11.14 -23.46
N ALA A 111 -0.97 11.77 -23.39
CA ALA A 111 -1.13 13.21 -23.71
C ALA A 111 -0.26 14.11 -22.81
N THR A 112 -0.04 13.68 -21.56
CA THR A 112 0.84 14.36 -20.60
C THR A 112 1.83 13.34 -20.05
N PRO A 113 3.09 13.35 -20.50
CA PRO A 113 4.12 12.50 -19.96
C PRO A 113 4.36 12.84 -18.48
N GLN A 114 4.20 11.87 -17.60
CA GLN A 114 4.55 11.99 -16.19
C GLN A 114 5.71 11.06 -15.86
N ALA A 115 6.65 11.56 -15.05
CA ALA A 115 7.73 10.71 -14.56
C ALA A 115 7.15 9.62 -13.65
N CYS A 116 7.37 8.37 -14.02
CA CYS A 116 7.03 7.20 -13.21
C CYS A 116 8.20 6.80 -12.32
N PHE A 117 7.90 6.50 -11.07
CA PHE A 117 8.87 5.99 -10.10
C PHE A 117 8.42 4.63 -9.56
N VAL A 118 9.38 3.83 -9.17
CA VAL A 118 9.16 2.51 -8.58
C VAL A 118 10.06 2.32 -7.37
N GLY A 119 9.63 1.49 -6.42
CA GLY A 119 10.54 0.99 -5.39
C GLY A 119 11.60 0.08 -6.01
N THR A 120 12.84 0.10 -5.52
CA THR A 120 13.93 -0.74 -6.02
C THR A 120 14.67 -1.43 -4.88
N PRO A 121 15.03 -2.73 -4.97
CA PRO A 121 14.78 -3.66 -6.09
C PRO A 121 13.34 -4.16 -6.17
N ARG A 122 12.42 -3.68 -5.33
CA ARG A 122 11.00 -4.09 -5.26
C ARG A 122 10.13 -2.88 -4.89
N MET A 123 8.87 -2.92 -5.24
CA MET A 123 7.92 -1.88 -4.82
C MET A 123 7.81 -1.77 -3.29
N THR A 124 8.07 -2.84 -2.55
CA THR A 124 8.11 -2.85 -1.08
C THR A 124 9.30 -2.09 -0.47
N SER A 125 10.34 -1.75 -1.24
CA SER A 125 11.61 -1.25 -0.69
C SER A 125 11.48 0.08 0.06
N PRO A 126 10.73 1.11 -0.40
CA PRO A 126 10.54 2.34 0.38
C PRO A 126 9.88 2.08 1.75
N ALA A 127 8.85 1.24 1.77
CA ALA A 127 8.19 0.87 3.02
C ALA A 127 9.11 0.06 3.96
N GLY A 128 9.92 -0.83 3.39
CA GLY A 128 10.94 -1.57 4.13
C GLY A 128 11.98 -0.64 4.77
N TRP A 129 12.43 0.38 4.04
CA TRP A 129 13.36 1.38 4.55
C TRP A 129 12.76 2.22 5.68
N LEU A 130 11.49 2.63 5.56
CA LEU A 130 10.78 3.32 6.63
C LEU A 130 10.64 2.43 7.89
N ALA A 131 10.32 1.14 7.71
CA ALA A 131 10.20 0.19 8.80
C ALA A 131 11.55 -0.11 9.49
N GLU A 132 12.65 -0.13 8.73
CA GLU A 132 13.99 -0.24 9.28
C GLU A 132 14.35 0.98 10.15
N GLY A 133 13.92 2.18 9.74
CA GLY A 133 14.03 3.38 10.56
C GLY A 133 13.34 3.26 11.93
N LEU A 134 12.20 2.55 12.01
CA LEU A 134 11.55 2.22 13.28
C LEU A 134 12.42 1.27 14.11
N ARG A 135 12.96 0.21 13.52
CA ARG A 135 13.83 -0.75 14.21
C ARG A 135 15.07 -0.07 14.80
N LEU A 136 15.66 0.87 14.06
CA LEU A 136 16.83 1.63 14.50
C LEU A 136 16.53 2.63 15.63
N ALA A 137 15.27 2.99 15.87
CA ALA A 137 14.86 3.85 16.97
C ALA A 137 14.94 3.16 18.35
N GLY A 138 15.24 1.87 18.42
CA GLY A 138 15.40 1.08 19.63
C GLY A 138 14.12 1.06 20.49
N ASP A 139 14.24 1.24 21.78
CA ASP A 139 13.12 1.15 22.75
C ASP A 139 11.99 2.16 22.52
N ARG A 140 12.20 3.15 21.64
CA ARG A 140 11.16 4.12 21.29
C ARG A 140 10.22 3.63 20.20
N ALA A 141 10.53 2.52 19.53
CA ALA A 141 9.66 1.98 18.50
C ALA A 141 9.58 0.46 18.55
N LEU A 142 8.38 -0.05 18.26
CA LEU A 142 8.10 -1.46 18.05
C LEU A 142 7.39 -1.61 16.71
N ALA A 143 7.80 -2.57 15.90
CA ALA A 143 7.03 -3.01 14.72
C ALA A 143 6.69 -4.49 14.88
N GLN A 144 5.40 -4.82 14.93
CA GLN A 144 4.92 -6.17 15.13
C GLN A 144 4.07 -6.60 13.92
N TRP A 145 4.60 -7.56 13.19
CA TRP A 145 3.98 -8.19 12.03
C TRP A 145 3.08 -9.35 12.42
N GLN A 146 2.26 -9.84 11.48
CA GLN A 146 1.31 -10.94 11.73
C GLN A 146 0.46 -10.68 12.98
N THR A 147 -0.01 -9.45 13.12
CA THR A 147 -0.80 -9.00 14.27
C THR A 147 -2.04 -8.29 13.77
N THR A 148 -3.14 -9.01 13.77
CA THR A 148 -4.45 -8.52 13.36
C THR A 148 -5.17 -7.91 14.56
N VAL A 149 -5.10 -6.59 14.70
CA VAL A 149 -5.88 -5.89 15.75
C VAL A 149 -7.36 -6.01 15.42
N GLN A 150 -8.11 -6.55 16.36
CA GLN A 150 -9.55 -6.82 16.22
C GLN A 150 -10.40 -5.92 17.10
N ARG A 151 -9.86 -5.40 18.21
CA ARG A 151 -10.61 -4.62 19.19
C ARG A 151 -9.76 -3.52 19.80
N LEU A 152 -10.38 -2.36 19.95
CA LEU A 152 -9.87 -1.20 20.63
C LEU A 152 -10.81 -0.84 21.77
N GLU A 153 -10.28 -0.68 22.97
CA GLU A 153 -11.07 -0.31 24.15
C GLU A 153 -10.42 0.90 24.82
N ARG A 154 -11.26 1.88 25.14
CA ARG A 154 -10.83 3.05 25.88
C ARG A 154 -11.08 2.86 27.36
N HIS A 155 -10.08 3.06 28.20
CA HIS A 155 -10.16 2.99 29.66
C HIS A 155 -9.60 4.27 30.23
N GLY A 156 -10.50 5.16 30.71
CA GLY A 156 -10.12 6.49 31.16
C GLY A 156 -9.51 7.31 30.02
N ASP A 157 -8.26 7.67 30.15
CA ASP A 157 -7.50 8.49 29.21
C ASP A 157 -6.60 7.68 28.25
N GLY A 158 -6.58 6.34 28.36
CA GLY A 158 -5.73 5.48 27.54
C GLY A 158 -6.50 4.39 26.80
N TRP A 159 -5.78 3.68 25.96
CA TRP A 159 -6.29 2.63 25.05
C TRP A 159 -5.64 1.28 25.34
N THR A 160 -6.41 0.21 25.18
CA THR A 160 -5.93 -1.18 25.10
C THR A 160 -6.30 -1.78 23.77
N LEU A 161 -5.46 -2.70 23.28
CA LEU A 161 -5.63 -3.39 22.00
C LEU A 161 -5.78 -4.88 22.26
N THR A 162 -6.62 -5.55 21.46
CA THR A 162 -6.68 -6.98 21.37
C THR A 162 -6.43 -7.42 19.94
N SER A 163 -5.51 -8.37 19.72
CA SER A 163 -5.25 -8.96 18.41
C SER A 163 -5.71 -10.41 18.35
N ALA A 164 -5.92 -10.91 17.12
CA ALA A 164 -6.35 -12.28 16.88
C ALA A 164 -5.29 -13.29 17.33
N GLU A 165 -4.03 -12.98 17.08
CA GLU A 165 -2.91 -13.90 17.26
C GLU A 165 -2.37 -13.90 18.70
N HIS A 166 -2.50 -12.78 19.42
CA HIS A 166 -1.85 -12.59 20.72
C HIS A 166 -2.83 -12.28 21.87
N GLY A 167 -4.13 -12.14 21.56
CA GLY A 167 -5.12 -11.72 22.55
C GLY A 167 -4.92 -10.27 23.03
N PRO A 168 -5.29 -9.95 24.28
CA PRO A 168 -5.11 -8.61 24.85
C PRO A 168 -3.62 -8.25 25.02
N HIS A 169 -3.24 -7.05 24.55
CA HIS A 169 -1.89 -6.53 24.71
C HIS A 169 -1.71 -5.93 26.12
N ALA A 170 -0.57 -6.22 26.76
CA ALA A 170 -0.26 -5.68 28.10
C ALA A 170 0.04 -4.18 28.10
N VAL A 171 0.45 -3.62 26.96
CA VAL A 171 0.81 -2.20 26.83
C VAL A 171 -0.45 -1.35 26.74
N ARG A 172 -0.49 -0.28 27.52
CA ARG A 172 -1.49 0.78 27.41
C ARG A 172 -0.98 1.91 26.54
N TYR A 173 -1.79 2.38 25.61
CA TYR A 173 -1.46 3.41 24.64
C TYR A 173 -2.13 4.74 25.00
N GLY A 174 -1.43 5.85 24.84
CA GLY A 174 -2.01 7.17 25.01
C GLY A 174 -2.84 7.60 23.79
N THR A 175 -2.50 7.08 22.62
CA THR A 175 -3.11 7.44 21.34
C THR A 175 -3.20 6.23 20.44
N VAL A 176 -4.27 6.11 19.64
CA VAL A 176 -4.45 5.06 18.64
C VAL A 176 -4.71 5.68 17.27
N LEU A 177 -3.95 5.28 16.28
CA LEU A 177 -4.03 5.76 14.91
C LEU A 177 -4.27 4.61 13.94
N LEU A 178 -5.31 4.72 13.13
CA LEU A 178 -5.69 3.71 12.14
C LEU A 178 -5.18 4.12 10.76
N ALA A 179 -4.28 3.33 10.20
CA ALA A 179 -3.71 3.49 8.86
C ALA A 179 -4.10 2.31 7.95
N VAL A 180 -5.35 1.90 8.04
CA VAL A 180 -5.95 0.77 7.32
C VAL A 180 -7.00 1.26 6.32
N PRO A 181 -7.41 0.44 5.34
CA PRO A 181 -8.54 0.74 4.47
C PRO A 181 -9.79 1.10 5.25
N ALA A 182 -10.57 2.07 4.76
CA ALA A 182 -11.75 2.57 5.45
C ALA A 182 -12.72 1.48 5.95
N PRO A 183 -13.08 0.43 5.16
CA PRO A 183 -13.96 -0.63 5.66
C PRO A 183 -13.34 -1.48 6.79
N GLN A 184 -12.02 -1.50 6.93
CA GLN A 184 -11.34 -2.18 8.04
C GLN A 184 -11.26 -1.29 9.29
N ALA A 185 -11.33 0.04 9.14
CA ALA A 185 -11.37 0.97 10.27
C ALA A 185 -12.74 0.97 10.97
N VAL A 186 -13.84 0.83 10.23
CA VAL A 186 -15.22 0.87 10.75
C VAL A 186 -15.42 -0.05 11.98
N PRO A 187 -15.16 -1.36 11.91
CA PRO A 187 -15.42 -2.24 13.06
C PRO A 187 -14.54 -1.92 14.28
N LEU A 188 -13.34 -1.40 14.08
CA LEU A 188 -12.43 -1.00 15.15
C LEU A 188 -12.91 0.25 15.89
N LEU A 189 -13.59 1.15 15.17
CA LEU A 189 -14.03 2.46 15.68
C LEU A 189 -15.45 2.43 16.23
N GLN A 190 -16.26 1.44 15.88
CA GLN A 190 -17.69 1.43 16.12
C GLN A 190 -18.06 1.61 17.61
N ALA A 191 -17.35 0.95 18.50
CA ALA A 191 -17.55 1.09 19.96
C ALA A 191 -16.72 2.23 20.56
N ALA A 192 -15.59 2.58 19.93
CA ALA A 192 -14.57 3.41 20.52
C ALA A 192 -14.65 4.89 20.09
N ALA A 193 -15.08 5.16 18.85
CA ALA A 193 -15.14 6.51 18.28
C ALA A 193 -16.23 6.62 17.18
N PRO A 194 -17.54 6.64 17.55
CA PRO A 194 -18.63 6.62 16.56
C PRO A 194 -18.57 7.75 15.53
N ALA A 195 -18.04 8.94 15.89
CA ALA A 195 -17.88 10.05 14.96
C ALA A 195 -16.91 9.74 13.82
N ALA A 196 -15.89 8.92 14.07
CA ALA A 196 -14.95 8.47 13.06
C ALA A 196 -15.57 7.46 12.09
N VAL A 197 -16.54 6.67 12.57
CA VAL A 197 -17.25 5.67 11.75
C VAL A 197 -17.93 6.33 10.56
N SER A 198 -18.58 7.48 10.76
CA SER A 198 -19.29 8.18 9.67
C SER A 198 -18.33 8.60 8.55
N VAL A 199 -17.13 9.05 8.89
CA VAL A 199 -16.09 9.41 7.91
C VAL A 199 -15.59 8.17 7.16
N ALA A 200 -15.27 7.09 7.89
CA ALA A 200 -14.79 5.86 7.29
C ALA A 200 -15.86 5.16 6.43
N ALA A 201 -17.10 5.11 6.89
CA ALA A 201 -18.23 4.54 6.14
C ALA A 201 -18.60 5.33 4.89
N GLY A 202 -18.29 6.64 4.87
CA GLY A 202 -18.48 7.50 3.70
C GLY A 202 -17.48 7.25 2.57
N ALA A 203 -16.37 6.56 2.84
CA ALA A 203 -15.35 6.27 1.84
C ALA A 203 -15.67 4.95 1.10
N ARG A 204 -16.10 5.06 -0.16
CA ARG A 204 -16.35 3.90 -1.01
C ARG A 204 -15.03 3.37 -1.57
N MET A 205 -14.59 2.23 -1.07
CA MET A 205 -13.43 1.51 -1.63
C MET A 205 -13.88 0.46 -2.63
N ARG A 206 -13.17 0.39 -3.77
CA ARG A 206 -13.42 -0.56 -4.85
C ARG A 206 -12.39 -1.68 -4.82
N GLY A 207 -12.82 -2.85 -5.28
CA GLY A 207 -11.93 -3.98 -5.53
C GLY A 207 -11.16 -3.86 -6.83
N SER A 208 -10.09 -4.63 -6.96
CA SER A 208 -9.35 -4.78 -8.21
C SER A 208 -8.72 -6.16 -8.31
N TRP A 209 -8.72 -6.71 -9.50
CA TRP A 209 -7.96 -7.90 -9.82
C TRP A 209 -6.62 -7.53 -10.47
N ALA A 210 -5.58 -8.23 -10.04
CA ALA A 210 -4.24 -8.15 -10.60
C ALA A 210 -3.81 -9.55 -11.06
N VAL A 211 -3.35 -9.68 -12.30
CA VAL A 211 -2.80 -10.94 -12.83
C VAL A 211 -1.32 -10.72 -13.13
N MET A 212 -0.49 -11.55 -12.53
CA MET A 212 0.95 -11.60 -12.75
C MET A 212 1.23 -12.69 -13.79
N VAL A 213 1.79 -12.31 -14.93
CA VAL A 213 2.03 -13.20 -16.07
C VAL A 213 3.53 -13.40 -16.23
N ARG A 214 3.96 -14.64 -16.27
CA ARG A 214 5.34 -15.03 -16.53
C ARG A 214 5.42 -15.60 -17.94
N CYS A 215 6.18 -14.93 -18.80
CA CYS A 215 6.37 -15.29 -20.20
C CYS A 215 7.73 -15.95 -20.37
N THR A 216 7.77 -17.07 -21.09
CA THR A 216 9.00 -17.81 -21.40
C THR A 216 9.79 -17.23 -22.57
N ALA A 217 9.24 -16.17 -23.19
CA ALA A 217 9.86 -15.43 -24.28
C ALA A 217 9.49 -13.95 -24.18
N PRO A 218 10.27 -13.05 -24.79
CA PRO A 218 9.93 -11.64 -24.90
C PRO A 218 8.57 -11.42 -25.58
N VAL A 219 7.83 -10.42 -25.11
CA VAL A 219 6.52 -10.02 -25.64
C VAL A 219 6.70 -8.82 -26.57
N ASP A 220 6.27 -8.98 -27.82
CA ASP A 220 6.37 -7.92 -28.85
C ASP A 220 5.21 -6.91 -28.72
N LEU A 221 5.29 -6.06 -27.70
CA LEU A 221 4.38 -4.92 -27.51
C LEU A 221 5.17 -3.60 -27.62
N PRO A 222 4.56 -2.53 -28.17
CA PRO A 222 5.25 -1.26 -28.40
C PRO A 222 5.52 -0.48 -27.12
N CYS A 223 5.22 -1.04 -25.95
CA CYS A 223 5.27 -0.35 -24.67
C CYS A 223 5.84 -1.22 -23.54
N ASP A 224 6.28 -0.58 -22.48
CA ASP A 224 6.63 -1.21 -21.20
C ASP A 224 5.50 -1.04 -20.17
N GLY A 225 4.61 -0.06 -20.40
CA GLY A 225 3.38 0.13 -19.64
C GLY A 225 2.32 0.83 -20.46
N ALA A 226 1.06 0.44 -20.31
CA ALA A 226 -0.02 1.09 -21.04
C ALA A 226 -1.32 1.18 -20.25
N PHE A 227 -2.00 2.33 -20.40
CA PHE A 227 -3.39 2.51 -20.03
C PHE A 227 -4.28 1.99 -21.13
N ILE A 228 -5.18 1.08 -20.78
CA ILE A 228 -6.14 0.45 -21.71
C ILE A 228 -7.51 1.05 -21.46
N HIS A 229 -8.14 1.55 -22.52
CA HIS A 229 -9.48 2.10 -22.49
C HIS A 229 -10.46 1.12 -23.15
N GLY A 230 -11.44 0.68 -22.37
CA GLY A 230 -12.41 -0.36 -22.77
C GLY A 230 -11.96 -1.77 -22.44
N GLY A 231 -12.95 -2.67 -22.34
CA GLY A 231 -12.72 -4.07 -22.01
C GLY A 231 -12.33 -4.33 -20.54
N PRO A 232 -11.87 -5.54 -20.23
CA PRO A 232 -11.60 -5.97 -18.86
C PRO A 232 -10.28 -5.43 -18.29
N LEU A 233 -9.33 -4.98 -19.12
CA LEU A 233 -8.04 -4.44 -18.67
C LEU A 233 -8.09 -2.92 -18.54
N ARG A 234 -7.40 -2.39 -17.53
CA ARG A 234 -7.18 -0.96 -17.31
C ARG A 234 -5.71 -0.58 -17.50
N TRP A 235 -4.81 -1.44 -17.06
CA TRP A 235 -3.38 -1.19 -17.07
C TRP A 235 -2.61 -2.49 -17.31
N ILE A 236 -1.59 -2.41 -18.15
CA ILE A 236 -0.59 -3.47 -18.31
C ILE A 236 0.79 -2.89 -18.07
N ALA A 237 1.71 -3.69 -17.53
CA ALA A 237 3.09 -3.27 -17.32
C ALA A 237 4.05 -4.45 -17.43
N ARG A 238 5.15 -4.25 -18.16
CA ARG A 238 6.31 -5.14 -18.17
C ARG A 238 7.08 -4.94 -16.87
N ASP A 239 6.73 -5.72 -15.84
CA ASP A 239 7.33 -5.58 -14.50
C ASP A 239 8.84 -5.81 -14.52
N SER A 240 9.31 -6.76 -15.34
CA SER A 240 10.74 -7.07 -15.53
C SER A 240 11.57 -5.93 -16.15
N SER A 241 10.95 -4.91 -16.76
CA SER A 241 11.65 -3.73 -17.29
C SER A 241 11.97 -2.66 -16.22
N LYS A 242 11.41 -2.80 -15.04
CA LYS A 242 11.60 -1.83 -13.96
C LYS A 242 13.01 -1.92 -13.37
N PRO A 243 13.59 -0.81 -12.91
CA PRO A 243 14.89 -0.80 -12.22
C PRO A 243 14.98 -1.79 -11.07
N GLY A 244 16.09 -2.53 -11.01
CA GLY A 244 16.36 -3.51 -9.96
C GLY A 244 15.56 -4.80 -10.02
N ARG A 245 14.73 -5.01 -11.06
CA ARG A 245 14.05 -6.28 -11.30
C ARG A 245 15.00 -7.26 -11.99
N THR A 246 14.97 -8.50 -11.53
CA THR A 246 15.70 -9.61 -12.15
C THR A 246 14.70 -10.60 -12.71
N ALA A 247 14.92 -11.02 -13.95
CA ALA A 247 14.21 -12.13 -14.59
C ALA A 247 15.26 -13.07 -15.22
N PRO A 248 15.01 -14.38 -15.31
CA PRO A 248 15.84 -15.27 -16.07
C PRO A 248 16.00 -14.81 -17.52
N ALA A 249 17.16 -15.06 -18.12
CA ALA A 249 17.43 -14.61 -19.50
C ALA A 249 16.37 -15.10 -20.49
N GLY A 250 15.87 -14.21 -21.32
CA GLY A 250 14.84 -14.52 -22.31
C GLY A 250 13.41 -14.62 -21.76
N THR A 251 13.20 -14.37 -20.46
CA THR A 251 11.86 -14.36 -19.85
C THR A 251 11.40 -12.95 -19.52
N GLU A 252 10.10 -12.75 -19.39
CA GLU A 252 9.50 -11.51 -18.95
C GLU A 252 8.40 -11.73 -17.91
N THR A 253 8.24 -10.77 -17.01
CA THR A 253 7.10 -10.72 -16.11
C THR A 253 6.24 -9.51 -16.45
N TRP A 254 4.95 -9.75 -16.63
CA TRP A 254 3.95 -8.71 -16.89
C TRP A 254 2.92 -8.66 -15.78
N LEU A 255 2.46 -7.45 -15.48
CA LEU A 255 1.34 -7.19 -14.60
C LEU A 255 0.14 -6.75 -15.43
N LEU A 256 -1.00 -7.34 -15.17
CA LEU A 256 -2.30 -6.95 -15.74
C LEU A 256 -3.19 -6.49 -14.58
N HIS A 257 -3.67 -5.24 -14.62
CA HIS A 257 -4.74 -4.77 -13.74
C HIS A 257 -6.05 -4.73 -14.50
N ALA A 258 -7.07 -5.34 -13.93
CA ALA A 258 -8.42 -5.25 -14.46
C ALA A 258 -8.99 -3.84 -14.30
N SER A 259 -9.97 -3.48 -15.14
CA SER A 259 -10.74 -2.26 -14.97
C SER A 259 -11.57 -2.32 -13.68
N PRO A 260 -11.86 -1.18 -13.04
CA PRO A 260 -12.64 -1.16 -11.80
C PRO A 260 -14.03 -1.78 -11.98
N GLU A 261 -14.69 -1.48 -13.07
CA GLU A 261 -16.06 -1.97 -13.39
C GLU A 261 -16.04 -3.49 -13.57
N TRP A 262 -15.08 -3.99 -14.34
CA TRP A 262 -14.91 -5.44 -14.53
C TRP A 262 -14.55 -6.12 -13.21
N SER A 263 -13.64 -5.52 -12.43
CA SER A 263 -13.23 -6.06 -11.12
C SER A 263 -14.39 -6.16 -10.13
N GLU A 264 -15.25 -5.13 -10.05
CA GLU A 264 -16.41 -5.15 -9.16
C GLU A 264 -17.44 -6.22 -9.58
N ALA A 265 -17.67 -6.39 -10.89
CA ALA A 265 -18.56 -7.42 -11.39
C ALA A 265 -18.06 -8.86 -11.15
N HIS A 266 -16.74 -9.03 -11.07
CA HIS A 266 -16.07 -10.34 -10.95
C HIS A 266 -15.33 -10.50 -9.61
N ILE A 267 -15.64 -9.69 -8.58
CA ILE A 267 -14.82 -9.63 -7.36
C ILE A 267 -14.87 -10.93 -6.55
N GLU A 268 -15.93 -11.71 -6.68
CA GLU A 268 -16.08 -13.00 -5.99
C GLU A 268 -15.74 -14.23 -6.88
N ASP A 269 -15.33 -13.98 -8.12
CA ASP A 269 -14.96 -15.08 -9.02
C ASP A 269 -13.69 -15.80 -8.55
N GLU A 270 -13.55 -17.04 -9.01
CA GLU A 270 -12.36 -17.86 -8.73
C GLU A 270 -11.13 -17.30 -9.44
N PRO A 271 -9.96 -17.25 -8.75
CA PRO A 271 -8.73 -16.69 -9.33
C PRO A 271 -8.32 -17.29 -10.67
N GLY A 272 -8.58 -18.58 -10.88
CA GLY A 272 -8.27 -19.26 -12.14
C GLY A 272 -9.11 -18.73 -13.32
N SER A 273 -10.39 -18.50 -13.11
CA SER A 273 -11.32 -17.96 -14.14
C SER A 273 -10.93 -16.51 -14.47
N VAL A 274 -10.61 -15.72 -13.47
CA VAL A 274 -10.14 -14.34 -13.64
C VAL A 274 -8.82 -14.31 -14.42
N ALA A 275 -7.86 -15.17 -14.09
CA ALA A 275 -6.60 -15.25 -14.81
C ALA A 275 -6.83 -15.59 -16.28
N ALA A 276 -7.68 -16.58 -16.58
CA ALA A 276 -8.01 -16.95 -17.95
C ALA A 276 -8.63 -15.80 -18.75
N SER A 277 -9.60 -15.09 -18.17
CA SER A 277 -10.27 -13.95 -18.81
C SER A 277 -9.32 -12.80 -19.11
N LEU A 278 -8.46 -12.41 -18.14
CA LEU A 278 -7.50 -11.31 -18.33
C LEU A 278 -6.34 -11.70 -19.25
N LEU A 279 -5.92 -12.98 -19.28
CA LEU A 279 -4.96 -13.49 -20.25
C LEU A 279 -5.53 -13.46 -21.68
N ALA A 280 -6.78 -13.84 -21.88
CA ALA A 280 -7.43 -13.73 -23.18
C ALA A 280 -7.48 -12.28 -23.68
N ALA A 281 -7.81 -11.34 -22.79
CA ALA A 281 -7.77 -9.92 -23.10
C ALA A 281 -6.35 -9.43 -23.42
N PHE A 282 -5.34 -9.87 -22.68
CA PHE A 282 -3.94 -9.53 -22.94
C PHE A 282 -3.46 -10.09 -24.27
N HIS A 283 -3.84 -11.33 -24.60
CA HIS A 283 -3.54 -11.94 -25.89
C HIS A 283 -4.15 -11.15 -27.07
N ALA A 284 -5.37 -10.66 -26.90
CA ALA A 284 -6.02 -9.83 -27.92
C ALA A 284 -5.31 -8.47 -28.16
N LEU A 285 -4.46 -8.03 -27.24
CA LEU A 285 -3.61 -6.84 -27.39
C LEU A 285 -2.25 -7.13 -28.08
N GLY A 286 -1.97 -8.38 -28.45
CA GLY A 286 -0.67 -8.82 -28.96
C GLY A 286 0.21 -9.51 -27.91
N GLY A 287 -0.30 -9.76 -26.73
CA GLY A 287 0.35 -10.59 -25.72
C GLY A 287 0.46 -12.06 -26.14
N PRO A 288 1.26 -12.87 -25.42
CA PRO A 288 1.45 -14.28 -25.75
C PRO A 288 0.15 -15.09 -25.58
N ALA A 289 0.06 -16.20 -26.32
CA ALA A 289 -1.07 -17.12 -26.14
C ALA A 289 -1.10 -17.69 -24.72
N PRO A 290 -2.28 -17.83 -24.10
CA PRO A 290 -2.41 -18.29 -22.70
C PRO A 290 -1.72 -19.62 -22.40
N ALA A 291 -1.64 -20.53 -23.37
CA ALA A 291 -0.96 -21.81 -23.21
C ALA A 291 0.57 -21.72 -23.05
N HIS A 292 1.18 -20.57 -23.36
CA HIS A 292 2.63 -20.34 -23.30
C HIS A 292 3.08 -19.51 -22.09
N VAL A 293 2.18 -19.29 -21.15
CA VAL A 293 2.49 -18.47 -19.97
C VAL A 293 1.99 -19.13 -18.69
N GLN A 294 2.63 -18.75 -17.59
CA GLN A 294 2.10 -19.02 -16.25
C GLN A 294 1.49 -17.74 -15.71
N ALA A 295 0.33 -17.85 -15.07
CA ALA A 295 -0.35 -16.71 -14.49
C ALA A 295 -0.80 -16.97 -13.06
N THR A 296 -0.79 -15.91 -12.26
CA THR A 296 -1.29 -15.94 -10.89
C THR A 296 -2.17 -14.71 -10.67
N ALA A 297 -3.44 -14.90 -10.33
CA ALA A 297 -4.35 -13.83 -10.01
C ALA A 297 -4.29 -13.49 -8.51
N HIS A 298 -4.49 -12.22 -8.20
CA HIS A 298 -4.62 -11.71 -6.84
C HIS A 298 -5.80 -10.75 -6.74
N ARG A 299 -6.64 -10.97 -5.75
CA ARG A 299 -7.81 -10.14 -5.47
C ARG A 299 -7.48 -9.08 -4.41
N TRP A 300 -7.53 -7.81 -4.80
CA TRP A 300 -7.49 -6.68 -3.89
C TRP A 300 -8.92 -6.25 -3.54
N ARG A 301 -9.40 -6.54 -2.35
CA ARG A 301 -10.75 -6.13 -1.94
C ARG A 301 -10.89 -4.63 -1.70
N TYR A 302 -9.79 -3.95 -1.39
CA TYR A 302 -9.73 -2.52 -1.08
C TYR A 302 -8.57 -1.90 -1.86
N ALA A 303 -8.71 -1.84 -3.19
CA ALA A 303 -7.64 -1.41 -4.09
C ALA A 303 -7.52 0.12 -4.14
N ASP A 304 -8.61 0.79 -4.45
CA ASP A 304 -8.68 2.24 -4.57
C ASP A 304 -9.97 2.81 -3.96
N THR A 305 -10.07 4.13 -3.93
CA THR A 305 -11.24 4.85 -3.43
C THR A 305 -11.77 5.78 -4.53
N ALA A 306 -13.07 5.71 -4.80
CA ALA A 306 -13.68 6.52 -5.85
C ALA A 306 -15.00 7.15 -5.42
N PRO A 307 -15.04 8.47 -5.26
CA PRO A 307 -13.88 9.37 -5.17
C PRO A 307 -13.14 9.23 -3.84
N ALA A 308 -11.84 9.52 -3.83
CA ALA A 308 -11.10 9.66 -2.59
C ALA A 308 -11.48 10.97 -1.89
N LEU A 309 -11.48 10.95 -0.55
CA LEU A 309 -11.68 12.15 0.25
C LEU A 309 -10.45 13.07 0.15
N THR A 310 -10.62 14.34 0.50
CA THR A 310 -9.55 15.37 0.44
C THR A 310 -9.33 16.07 1.77
N ILE A 311 -9.78 15.46 2.87
CA ILE A 311 -9.64 16.04 4.22
C ILE A 311 -8.25 15.86 4.83
N GLY A 312 -7.39 15.10 4.17
CA GLY A 312 -6.01 14.85 4.59
C GLY A 312 -5.88 13.75 5.63
N HIS A 313 -6.49 13.91 6.76
CA HIS A 313 -6.58 12.96 7.87
C HIS A 313 -7.85 13.23 8.68
N TRP A 314 -8.15 12.36 9.63
CA TRP A 314 -9.15 12.61 10.67
C TRP A 314 -8.49 12.45 12.05
N TRP A 315 -8.74 13.38 12.97
CA TRP A 315 -8.20 13.39 14.32
C TRP A 315 -9.20 13.88 15.34
N ASN A 316 -9.32 13.19 16.46
CA ASN A 316 -10.06 13.61 17.65
C ASN A 316 -9.11 13.69 18.84
N ALA A 317 -8.82 14.91 19.28
CA ALA A 317 -7.88 15.18 20.37
C ALA A 317 -8.40 14.72 21.73
N ASP A 318 -9.72 14.84 22.00
CA ASP A 318 -10.33 14.46 23.27
C ASP A 318 -10.28 12.95 23.51
N HIS A 319 -10.41 12.18 22.43
CA HIS A 319 -10.35 10.73 22.45
C HIS A 319 -8.96 10.19 22.09
N ARG A 320 -8.05 11.04 21.58
CA ARG A 320 -6.71 10.65 21.13
C ARG A 320 -6.74 9.48 20.14
N VAL A 321 -7.62 9.58 19.18
CA VAL A 321 -7.80 8.60 18.11
C VAL A 321 -7.84 9.29 16.76
N GLY A 322 -7.18 8.67 15.73
CA GLY A 322 -7.12 9.27 14.42
C GLY A 322 -7.06 8.24 13.28
N MET A 323 -7.25 8.74 12.07
CA MET A 323 -7.16 7.95 10.83
C MET A 323 -6.33 8.65 9.78
N CYS A 324 -5.49 7.88 9.08
CA CYS A 324 -4.80 8.30 7.87
C CYS A 324 -4.88 7.21 6.79
N GLY A 325 -4.69 7.60 5.57
CA GLY A 325 -4.73 6.73 4.40
C GLY A 325 -4.88 7.54 3.12
N ASP A 326 -4.50 6.95 2.00
CA ASP A 326 -4.71 7.56 0.68
C ASP A 326 -6.19 7.93 0.42
N TRP A 327 -7.12 7.14 0.94
CA TRP A 327 -8.55 7.37 0.83
C TRP A 327 -9.03 8.66 1.50
N LEU A 328 -8.23 9.23 2.42
CA LEU A 328 -8.47 10.53 3.06
C LEU A 328 -7.76 11.68 2.33
N HIS A 329 -6.82 11.39 1.40
CA HIS A 329 -5.99 12.40 0.77
C HIS A 329 -5.83 12.17 -0.74
N GLY A 330 -6.92 12.18 -1.49
CA GLY A 330 -6.91 12.16 -2.95
C GLY A 330 -6.45 10.85 -3.61
N GLY A 331 -6.24 9.78 -2.85
CA GLY A 331 -5.74 8.50 -3.37
C GLY A 331 -4.22 8.47 -3.58
N GLN A 332 -3.74 7.43 -4.25
CA GLN A 332 -2.36 7.25 -4.70
C GLN A 332 -1.29 7.12 -3.59
N VAL A 333 -0.05 6.84 -4.01
CA VAL A 333 1.11 6.68 -3.11
C VAL A 333 1.45 7.98 -2.38
N GLU A 334 1.48 9.09 -3.12
CA GLU A 334 1.73 10.41 -2.56
C GLU A 334 0.68 10.80 -1.51
N GLY A 335 -0.60 10.60 -1.82
CA GLY A 335 -1.69 10.86 -0.87
C GLY A 335 -1.58 10.02 0.40
N ALA A 336 -1.19 8.75 0.29
CA ALA A 336 -0.95 7.89 1.46
C ALA A 336 0.15 8.47 2.36
N TRP A 337 1.28 8.87 1.78
CA TRP A 337 2.41 9.43 2.53
C TRP A 337 2.05 10.77 3.20
N LEU A 338 1.42 11.68 2.44
CA LEU A 338 0.99 12.98 2.94
C LEU A 338 -0.04 12.87 4.06
N SER A 339 -1.00 11.96 3.92
CA SER A 339 -2.02 11.71 4.95
C SER A 339 -1.40 11.27 6.28
N GLY A 340 -0.43 10.36 6.24
CA GLY A 340 0.28 9.92 7.44
C GLY A 340 1.05 11.07 8.11
N ARG A 341 1.76 11.89 7.33
CA ARG A 341 2.48 13.09 7.82
C ARG A 341 1.53 14.12 8.42
N SER A 342 0.38 14.33 7.76
CA SER A 342 -0.66 15.26 8.21
C SER A 342 -1.24 14.85 9.57
N LEU A 343 -1.57 13.56 9.74
CA LEU A 343 -2.05 13.05 11.02
C LEU A 343 -1.00 13.17 12.13
N ALA A 344 0.25 12.83 11.84
CA ALA A 344 1.33 12.95 12.83
C ALA A 344 1.51 14.39 13.33
N ARG A 345 1.42 15.38 12.44
CA ARG A 345 1.45 16.81 12.85
C ARG A 345 0.29 17.18 13.77
N ALA A 346 -0.92 16.70 13.47
CA ALA A 346 -2.10 16.97 14.29
C ALA A 346 -2.03 16.31 15.68
N VAL A 347 -1.31 15.21 15.82
CA VAL A 347 -1.07 14.51 17.10
C VAL A 347 0.02 15.19 17.93
N ALA A 348 1.05 15.70 17.26
CA ALA A 348 2.20 16.34 17.93
C ALA A 348 1.91 17.78 18.39
N GLY A 349 0.86 18.43 17.91
CA GLY A 349 0.46 19.81 18.23
C GLY A 349 1.05 20.78 17.23
#